data_0a99581732b39c10edea52cde1d178c6
#
_entry.id   0a99581732b39c10edea52cde1d178c6
#
_cell.length_a   1.000
_cell.length_b   1.000
_cell.length_c   1.000
_cell.angle_alpha   90.00
_cell.angle_beta   90.00
_cell.angle_gamma   90.00
#
_symmetry.space_group_name_H-M   'P 1'
#
loop_
_entity.id
_entity.type
_entity.pdbx_description
1 polymer ?
#
loop_
_entity_poly.entity_id
_entity_poly.type
_entity_poly.pdbx_seq_one_letter_code
_entity_poly.pdbx_strand_id
1 'polypeptide(L)'
;MGVCAGKYEKNRYRKPAISRKSYTKYIRMDGRFPGEKVQVDIKYVPDECIRFPSYGCRYYQITAIDEYSRKRTLEIVKEKSTYETTKFIKQLESRMGFRIKSIQVDNGAEFVNDGDRTSKESAFEKSSKSFEMQLRRTRPYSPWQNGKVERSHREDGKILYGRKVFTSEKELRKQVSKHEARYNNTAKTVLNFRSPNEIVEEYFLKCNKCLDS
;
A
#
# COMPACT_ATOMS: atom_id res chain seq x y z
N MET A 1 -55.35 -24.96 33.96
CA MET A 1 -54.09 -25.22 33.26
C MET A 1 -53.56 -23.90 32.73
N GLY A 2 -52.63 -23.28 33.42
CA GLY A 2 -52.08 -21.97 33.05
C GLY A 2 -50.75 -22.20 32.34
N VAL A 3 -50.65 -21.67 31.13
CA VAL A 3 -49.41 -21.70 30.34
C VAL A 3 -48.60 -20.44 30.68
N CYS A 4 -47.46 -20.62 31.38
CA CYS A 4 -46.53 -19.55 31.64
C CYS A 4 -45.78 -19.18 30.33
N ALA A 5 -46.03 -17.99 29.81
CA ALA A 5 -45.23 -17.42 28.73
C ALA A 5 -43.91 -16.91 29.30
N GLY A 6 -42.81 -17.61 29.02
CA GLY A 6 -41.47 -17.18 29.38
C GLY A 6 -41.06 -15.95 28.57
N LYS A 7 -40.81 -14.85 29.29
CA LYS A 7 -40.19 -13.64 28.72
C LYS A 7 -38.73 -13.94 28.40
N TYR A 8 -38.40 -14.01 27.10
CA TYR A 8 -37.02 -13.95 26.62
C TYR A 8 -36.48 -12.56 26.87
N GLU A 9 -35.66 -12.36 27.89
CA GLU A 9 -34.83 -11.17 28.05
C GLU A 9 -33.76 -11.17 26.97
N LYS A 10 -33.89 -10.23 26.01
CA LYS A 10 -32.83 -9.93 25.08
C LYS A 10 -31.66 -9.31 25.85
N ASN A 11 -30.64 -10.10 26.14
CA ASN A 11 -29.37 -9.63 26.65
C ASN A 11 -28.78 -8.64 25.60
N ARG A 12 -29.05 -7.35 25.76
CA ARG A 12 -28.40 -6.29 24.98
C ARG A 12 -26.98 -6.19 25.51
N TYR A 13 -26.03 -6.82 24.84
CA TYR A 13 -24.63 -6.48 25.00
C TYR A 13 -24.45 -4.99 24.72
N ARG A 14 -24.44 -4.16 25.76
CA ARG A 14 -23.99 -2.79 25.65
C ARG A 14 -22.50 -2.86 25.34
N LYS A 15 -22.13 -2.51 24.10
CA LYS A 15 -20.73 -2.26 23.78
C LYS A 15 -20.22 -1.23 24.80
N PRO A 16 -19.07 -1.48 25.46
CA PRO A 16 -18.52 -0.52 26.39
C PRO A 16 -18.41 0.83 25.68
N ALA A 17 -18.87 1.89 26.33
CA ALA A 17 -18.77 3.24 25.81
C ALA A 17 -17.27 3.52 25.60
N ILE A 18 -16.83 3.52 24.34
CA ILE A 18 -15.48 3.94 23.97
C ILE A 18 -15.41 5.39 24.41
N SER A 19 -14.65 5.66 25.48
CA SER A 19 -14.38 7.02 25.91
C SER A 19 -13.93 7.77 24.66
N ARG A 20 -14.61 8.85 24.31
CA ARG A 20 -14.19 9.74 23.24
C ARG A 20 -12.92 10.42 23.70
N LYS A 21 -11.79 9.70 23.64
CA LYS A 21 -10.48 10.35 23.62
C LYS A 21 -10.57 11.32 22.45
N SER A 22 -10.37 12.60 22.73
CA SER A 22 -10.34 13.66 21.75
C SER A 22 -9.37 13.25 20.64
N TYR A 23 -9.90 12.69 19.55
CA TYR A 23 -9.12 12.43 18.38
C TYR A 23 -8.71 13.80 17.86
N THR A 24 -7.45 14.13 18.03
CA THR A 24 -6.83 15.22 17.27
C THR A 24 -7.24 14.98 15.83
N LYS A 25 -8.02 15.93 15.27
CA LYS A 25 -8.55 15.84 13.90
C LYS A 25 -7.39 15.45 13.02
N TYR A 26 -7.42 14.24 12.44
CA TYR A 26 -6.36 13.78 11.56
C TYR A 26 -6.38 14.70 10.34
N ILE A 27 -5.53 15.72 10.39
CA ILE A 27 -5.31 16.58 9.24
C ILE A 27 -4.60 15.69 8.22
N ARG A 28 -5.28 15.40 7.14
CA ARG A 28 -4.78 14.64 6.01
C ARG A 28 -3.67 15.48 5.36
N MET A 29 -2.48 15.39 5.89
CA MET A 29 -1.31 15.99 5.27
C MET A 29 -0.91 15.08 4.12
N ASP A 30 -1.28 15.45 2.91
CA ASP A 30 -0.64 14.92 1.73
C ASP A 30 0.86 15.26 1.81
N GLY A 31 1.72 14.38 1.35
CA GLY A 31 3.17 14.62 1.38
C GLY A 31 3.52 15.99 0.76
N ARG A 32 4.51 16.66 1.33
CA ARG A 32 4.96 17.99 0.89
C ARG A 32 6.03 17.91 -0.19
N PHE A 33 6.67 16.76 -0.31
CA PHE A 33 7.72 16.48 -1.30
C PHE A 33 7.74 14.99 -1.65
N PRO A 34 8.32 14.61 -2.81
CA PRO A 34 8.45 13.21 -3.20
C PRO A 34 9.22 12.41 -2.14
N GLY A 35 8.66 11.28 -1.72
CA GLY A 35 9.26 10.41 -0.71
C GLY A 35 9.03 10.81 0.75
N GLU A 36 8.35 11.91 1.05
CA GLU A 36 8.03 12.24 2.45
C GLU A 36 7.21 11.12 3.10
N LYS A 37 6.26 10.57 2.34
CA LYS A 37 5.43 9.45 2.80
C LYS A 37 5.00 8.57 1.65
N VAL A 38 5.39 7.31 1.72
CA VAL A 38 5.03 6.27 0.76
C VAL A 38 4.11 5.24 1.44
N GLN A 39 2.95 4.98 0.86
CA GLN A 39 2.07 3.90 1.30
C GLN A 39 2.46 2.61 0.61
N VAL A 40 2.58 1.52 1.37
CA VAL A 40 2.88 0.18 0.84
C VAL A 40 1.82 -0.81 1.29
N ASP A 41 1.36 -1.64 0.37
CA ASP A 41 0.36 -2.67 0.63
C ASP A 41 0.50 -3.84 -0.35
N ILE A 42 -0.02 -5.00 0.03
CA ILE A 42 -0.02 -6.22 -0.78
C ILE A 42 -1.45 -6.62 -1.08
N LYS A 43 -1.74 -6.83 -2.35
CA LYS A 43 -3.00 -7.38 -2.78
C LYS A 43 -2.82 -8.71 -3.49
N TYR A 44 -3.87 -9.44 -3.55
CA TYR A 44 -4.05 -10.66 -4.32
C TYR A 44 -4.14 -10.37 -5.82
N VAL A 45 -3.50 -11.16 -6.64
CA VAL A 45 -3.78 -11.22 -8.07
C VAL A 45 -4.93 -12.19 -8.26
N PRO A 46 -6.08 -11.78 -8.87
CA PRO A 46 -7.23 -12.65 -9.01
C PRO A 46 -6.90 -13.91 -9.80
N ASP A 47 -7.29 -15.09 -9.29
CA ASP A 47 -7.02 -16.38 -9.92
C ASP A 47 -7.72 -16.49 -11.29
N GLU A 48 -8.83 -15.77 -11.47
CA GLU A 48 -9.61 -15.77 -12.71
C GLU A 48 -8.81 -15.21 -13.90
N CYS A 49 -7.81 -14.39 -13.67
CA CYS A 49 -6.96 -13.85 -14.72
C CYS A 49 -5.72 -14.73 -15.03
N ILE A 50 -5.47 -15.79 -14.24
CA ILE A 50 -4.33 -16.70 -14.41
C ILE A 50 -4.76 -17.92 -15.22
N ARG A 51 -4.12 -18.16 -16.39
CA ARG A 51 -4.40 -19.29 -17.30
C ARG A 51 -3.15 -20.11 -17.61
N PHE A 52 -2.22 -20.16 -16.67
CA PHE A 52 -1.03 -20.99 -16.74
C PHE A 52 -0.90 -21.83 -15.46
N PRO A 53 -0.18 -22.96 -15.50
CA PRO A 53 0.00 -23.82 -14.35
C PRO A 53 0.68 -23.05 -13.21
N SER A 54 -0.04 -22.79 -12.13
CA SER A 54 0.49 -22.10 -10.96
C SER A 54 1.05 -23.08 -9.90
N TYR A 55 0.85 -24.39 -10.11
CA TYR A 55 1.28 -25.45 -9.18
C TYR A 55 0.89 -25.20 -7.73
N GLY A 56 -0.30 -24.64 -7.50
CA GLY A 56 -0.79 -24.26 -6.18
C GLY A 56 -0.24 -22.95 -5.63
N CYS A 57 0.66 -22.27 -6.34
CA CYS A 57 1.14 -20.95 -5.96
C CYS A 57 0.09 -19.88 -6.27
N ARG A 58 -0.06 -18.96 -5.35
CA ARG A 58 -0.85 -17.74 -5.55
C ARG A 58 0.07 -16.57 -5.84
N TYR A 59 -0.39 -15.67 -6.70
CA TYR A 59 0.36 -14.46 -7.03
C TYR A 59 -0.17 -13.28 -6.24
N TYR A 60 0.75 -12.43 -5.79
CA TYR A 60 0.45 -11.21 -5.06
C TYR A 60 1.12 -10.03 -5.76
N GLN A 61 0.51 -8.86 -5.62
CA GLN A 61 1.08 -7.60 -6.09
C GLN A 61 1.44 -6.76 -4.88
N ILE A 62 2.72 -6.46 -4.70
CA ILE A 62 3.17 -5.41 -3.78
C ILE A 62 3.03 -4.09 -4.52
N THR A 63 2.46 -3.10 -3.86
CA THR A 63 2.27 -1.75 -4.40
C THR A 63 2.84 -0.74 -3.43
N ALA A 64 3.71 0.12 -3.90
CA ALA A 64 4.12 1.33 -3.19
C ALA A 64 3.62 2.55 -3.96
N ILE A 65 3.06 3.54 -3.26
CA ILE A 65 2.60 4.80 -3.85
C ILE A 65 3.03 5.98 -3.01
N ASP A 66 3.72 6.93 -3.63
CA ASP A 66 4.09 8.18 -3.01
C ASP A 66 2.88 9.10 -2.83
N GLU A 67 2.73 9.66 -1.63
CA GLU A 67 1.58 10.50 -1.31
C GLU A 67 1.61 11.86 -1.99
N TYR A 68 2.77 12.40 -2.30
CA TYR A 68 2.94 13.68 -2.97
C TYR A 68 2.70 13.57 -4.48
N SER A 69 3.55 12.84 -5.17
CA SER A 69 3.54 12.74 -6.63
C SER A 69 2.53 11.74 -7.18
N ARG A 70 2.00 10.86 -6.36
CA ARG A 70 1.22 9.67 -6.79
C ARG A 70 2.04 8.67 -7.61
N LYS A 71 3.36 8.86 -7.73
CA LYS A 71 4.22 7.87 -8.39
C LYS A 71 4.13 6.55 -7.68
N ARG A 72 4.00 5.47 -8.44
CA ARG A 72 3.85 4.14 -7.87
C ARG A 72 4.84 3.15 -8.46
N THR A 73 5.08 2.09 -7.70
CA THR A 73 5.92 0.96 -8.06
C THR A 73 5.17 -0.33 -7.73
N LEU A 74 5.18 -1.27 -8.67
CA LEU A 74 4.47 -2.55 -8.58
C LEU A 74 5.46 -3.71 -8.67
N GLU A 75 5.26 -4.76 -7.88
CA GLU A 75 6.03 -6.00 -7.96
C GLU A 75 5.10 -7.20 -7.85
N ILE A 76 5.32 -8.23 -8.67
CA ILE A 76 4.61 -9.50 -8.57
C ILE A 76 5.46 -10.50 -7.80
N VAL A 77 4.88 -11.10 -6.76
CA VAL A 77 5.52 -12.09 -5.90
C VAL A 77 4.66 -13.35 -5.78
N LYS A 78 5.28 -14.48 -5.43
CA LYS A 78 4.60 -15.78 -5.31
C LYS A 78 4.11 -16.05 -3.90
N GLU A 79 4.52 -15.24 -2.94
CA GLU A 79 4.11 -15.39 -1.56
C GLU A 79 3.98 -14.04 -0.86
N LYS A 80 3.10 -14.01 0.11
CA LYS A 80 2.91 -12.87 0.99
C LYS A 80 3.81 -13.05 2.21
N SER A 81 5.10 -12.74 2.06
CA SER A 81 6.11 -12.98 3.10
C SER A 81 6.94 -11.74 3.41
N THR A 82 7.52 -11.72 4.61
CA THR A 82 8.46 -10.68 5.03
C THR A 82 9.72 -10.67 4.15
N TYR A 83 10.09 -11.81 3.56
CA TYR A 83 11.21 -11.91 2.63
C TYR A 83 10.96 -11.09 1.36
N GLU A 84 9.81 -11.28 0.73
CA GLU A 84 9.46 -10.57 -0.51
C GLU A 84 9.28 -9.06 -0.27
N THR A 85 8.66 -8.67 0.83
CA THR A 85 8.53 -7.24 1.18
C THR A 85 9.87 -6.60 1.49
N THR A 86 10.79 -7.33 2.14
CA THR A 86 12.16 -6.86 2.41
C THR A 86 12.96 -6.69 1.11
N LYS A 87 12.83 -7.62 0.19
CA LYS A 87 13.46 -7.53 -1.14
C LYS A 87 12.93 -6.31 -1.92
N PHE A 88 11.63 -6.09 -1.87
CA PHE A 88 10.98 -4.96 -2.52
C PHE A 88 11.47 -3.61 -1.98
N ILE A 89 11.54 -3.44 -0.64
CA ILE A 89 11.95 -2.17 -0.02
C ILE A 89 13.40 -1.81 -0.35
N LYS A 90 14.29 -2.80 -0.47
CA LYS A 90 15.70 -2.59 -0.84
C LYS A 90 15.89 -1.95 -2.22
N GLN A 91 14.93 -2.12 -3.11
CA GLN A 91 14.97 -1.57 -4.48
C GLN A 91 14.07 -0.35 -4.64
N LEU A 92 13.28 -0.01 -3.62
CA LEU A 92 12.18 0.94 -3.75
C LEU A 92 12.66 2.35 -4.08
N GLU A 93 13.67 2.88 -3.38
CA GLU A 93 14.22 4.21 -3.66
C GLU A 93 14.79 4.32 -5.08
N SER A 94 15.55 3.32 -5.51
CA SER A 94 16.08 3.28 -6.88
C SER A 94 14.97 3.27 -7.93
N ARG A 95 13.90 2.51 -7.71
CA ARG A 95 12.76 2.45 -8.64
C ARG A 95 11.89 3.71 -8.61
N MET A 96 11.76 4.35 -7.44
CA MET A 96 11.04 5.62 -7.29
C MET A 96 11.85 6.81 -7.82
N GLY A 97 13.19 6.72 -7.81
CA GLY A 97 14.08 7.80 -8.24
C GLY A 97 14.26 8.91 -7.21
N PHE A 98 13.93 8.66 -5.94
CA PHE A 98 14.12 9.60 -4.82
C PHE A 98 14.22 8.87 -3.48
N ARG A 99 14.80 9.55 -2.49
CA ARG A 99 14.90 9.07 -1.11
C ARG A 99 13.55 9.05 -0.44
N ILE A 100 13.32 8.05 0.42
CA ILE A 100 12.05 7.86 1.12
C ILE A 100 12.23 8.13 2.61
N LYS A 101 11.57 9.15 3.11
CA LYS A 101 11.61 9.53 4.52
C LYS A 101 10.76 8.61 5.41
N SER A 102 9.56 8.27 4.95
CA SER A 102 8.69 7.39 5.73
C SER A 102 7.86 6.46 4.86
N ILE A 103 7.68 5.23 5.37
CA ILE A 103 6.83 4.21 4.77
C ILE A 103 5.66 3.93 5.70
N GLN A 104 4.46 3.93 5.14
CA GLN A 104 3.25 3.53 5.84
C GLN A 104 2.77 2.19 5.34
N VAL A 105 2.58 1.25 6.27
CA VAL A 105 2.06 -0.10 6.05
C VAL A 105 0.88 -0.38 6.98
N ASP A 106 0.11 -1.41 6.68
CA ASP A 106 -0.83 -1.97 7.64
C ASP A 106 -0.10 -2.83 8.71
N ASN A 107 -0.88 -3.51 9.57
CA ASN A 107 -0.33 -4.40 10.59
C ASN A 107 -0.19 -5.85 10.09
N GLY A 108 -0.05 -6.07 8.80
CA GLY A 108 0.13 -7.39 8.22
C GLY A 108 1.46 -8.04 8.63
N ALA A 109 1.45 -9.35 8.87
CA ALA A 109 2.63 -10.11 9.29
C ALA A 109 3.76 -10.11 8.25
N GLU A 110 3.46 -9.76 7.01
CA GLU A 110 4.42 -9.56 5.93
C GLU A 110 5.27 -8.30 6.07
N PHE A 111 4.87 -7.36 6.92
CA PHE A 111 5.60 -6.12 7.18
C PHE A 111 6.15 -6.08 8.61
N VAL A 112 5.34 -6.44 9.58
CA VAL A 112 5.67 -6.26 10.99
C VAL A 112 5.38 -7.51 11.79
N ASN A 113 6.20 -7.76 12.80
CA ASN A 113 5.91 -8.81 13.74
C ASN A 113 4.81 -8.37 14.72
N ASP A 114 4.03 -9.34 15.18
CA ASP A 114 3.06 -9.13 16.24
C ASP A 114 3.80 -8.84 17.56
N GLY A 115 3.72 -7.60 18.02
CA GLY A 115 4.39 -7.13 19.23
C GLY A 115 3.95 -7.86 20.51
N ASP A 116 2.73 -8.44 20.51
CA ASP A 116 2.21 -9.21 21.64
C ASP A 116 2.85 -10.61 21.72
N ARG A 117 3.36 -11.12 20.58
CA ARG A 117 3.97 -12.46 20.49
C ARG A 117 5.49 -12.44 20.53
N THR A 118 6.12 -11.39 20.07
CA THR A 118 7.58 -11.27 20.01
C THR A 118 8.05 -9.84 20.06
N SER A 119 9.12 -9.61 20.82
CA SER A 119 9.84 -8.32 20.82
C SER A 119 10.84 -8.19 19.65
N LYS A 120 10.99 -9.23 18.82
CA LYS A 120 11.93 -9.21 17.69
C LYS A 120 11.35 -8.45 16.52
N GLU A 121 12.16 -7.56 15.95
CA GLU A 121 11.82 -6.85 14.72
C GLU A 121 11.79 -7.80 13.51
N SER A 122 10.84 -7.57 12.61
CA SER A 122 10.80 -8.26 11.32
C SER A 122 11.99 -7.88 10.44
N ALA A 123 12.28 -8.68 9.41
CA ALA A 123 13.30 -8.34 8.43
C ALA A 123 12.96 -7.04 7.66
N PHE A 124 11.69 -6.78 7.44
CA PHE A 124 11.21 -5.54 6.84
C PHE A 124 11.47 -4.33 7.74
N GLU A 125 11.18 -4.41 9.04
CA GLU A 125 11.46 -3.36 10.01
C GLU A 125 12.95 -3.03 10.09
N LYS A 126 13.81 -4.06 10.17
CA LYS A 126 15.27 -3.89 10.17
C LYS A 126 15.76 -3.24 8.88
N SER A 127 15.23 -3.67 7.73
CA SER A 127 15.59 -3.09 6.44
C SER A 127 15.15 -1.63 6.31
N SER A 128 13.94 -1.30 6.78
CA SER A 128 13.47 0.09 6.81
C SER A 128 14.42 0.98 7.60
N LYS A 129 14.88 0.53 8.76
CA LYS A 129 15.86 1.25 9.58
C LYS A 129 17.21 1.41 8.89
N SER A 130 17.72 0.35 8.21
CA SER A 130 19.00 0.42 7.50
C SER A 130 19.00 1.42 6.33
N PHE A 131 17.85 1.74 5.78
CA PHE A 131 17.65 2.79 4.77
C PHE A 131 17.20 4.13 5.37
N GLU A 132 17.25 4.27 6.70
CA GLU A 132 16.81 5.48 7.42
C GLU A 132 15.34 5.86 7.17
N MET A 133 14.51 4.90 6.77
CA MET A 133 13.10 5.11 6.52
C MET A 133 12.30 4.95 7.81
N GLN A 134 11.52 5.96 8.16
CA GLN A 134 10.62 5.87 9.30
C GLN A 134 9.43 4.96 8.97
N LEU A 135 9.33 3.82 9.64
CA LEU A 135 8.17 2.94 9.48
C LEU A 135 6.97 3.48 10.28
N ARG A 136 5.84 3.63 9.61
CA ARG A 136 4.56 4.04 10.18
C ARG A 136 3.54 2.92 10.00
N ARG A 137 2.87 2.55 11.08
CA ARG A 137 1.78 1.56 11.03
C ARG A 137 0.44 2.29 11.00
N THR A 138 -0.50 1.78 10.22
CA THR A 138 -1.88 2.25 10.29
C THR A 138 -2.48 1.88 11.65
N ARG A 139 -3.36 2.72 12.15
CA ARG A 139 -4.12 2.38 13.36
C ARG A 139 -5.09 1.24 13.06
N PRO A 140 -5.31 0.33 14.00
CA PRO A 140 -6.35 -0.68 13.85
C PRO A 140 -7.69 -0.04 13.45
N TYR A 141 -8.44 -0.69 12.58
CA TYR A 141 -9.74 -0.24 12.09
C TYR A 141 -9.73 1.13 11.39
N SER A 142 -8.60 1.53 10.80
CA SER A 142 -8.43 2.83 10.13
C SER A 142 -8.01 2.69 8.66
N PRO A 143 -8.80 2.00 7.80
CA PRO A 143 -8.43 1.72 6.41
C PRO A 143 -8.19 3.00 5.59
N TRP A 144 -8.87 4.11 5.93
CA TRP A 144 -8.66 5.38 5.23
C TRP A 144 -7.23 5.90 5.24
N GLN A 145 -6.39 5.43 6.19
CA GLN A 145 -4.99 5.83 6.25
C GLN A 145 -4.20 5.30 5.05
N ASN A 146 -4.55 4.11 4.52
CA ASN A 146 -3.98 3.53 3.30
C ASN A 146 -4.83 3.79 2.02
N GLY A 147 -5.72 4.76 2.07
CA GLY A 147 -6.70 5.00 1.00
C GLY A 147 -6.12 5.28 -0.39
N LYS A 148 -4.86 5.74 -0.49
CA LYS A 148 -4.23 5.97 -1.81
C LYS A 148 -3.82 4.66 -2.46
N VAL A 149 -3.17 3.77 -1.71
CA VAL A 149 -2.79 2.45 -2.23
C VAL A 149 -4.01 1.58 -2.48
N GLU A 150 -5.03 1.62 -1.62
CA GLU A 150 -6.29 0.89 -1.83
C GLU A 150 -7.03 1.37 -3.09
N ARG A 151 -7.06 2.68 -3.34
CA ARG A 151 -7.62 3.22 -4.57
C ARG A 151 -6.84 2.74 -5.80
N SER A 152 -5.52 2.74 -5.73
CA SER A 152 -4.66 2.19 -6.77
C SER A 152 -4.99 0.72 -7.04
N HIS A 153 -5.19 -0.08 -5.99
CA HIS A 153 -5.59 -1.49 -6.12
C HIS A 153 -6.94 -1.67 -6.82
N ARG A 154 -7.91 -0.80 -6.55
CA ARG A 154 -9.21 -0.84 -7.25
C ARG A 154 -9.08 -0.50 -8.73
N GLU A 155 -8.23 0.46 -9.09
CA GLU A 155 -7.92 0.80 -10.48
C GLU A 155 -7.27 -0.38 -11.21
N ASP A 156 -6.29 -1.05 -10.57
CA ASP A 156 -5.63 -2.24 -11.11
C ASP A 156 -6.62 -3.38 -11.34
N GLY A 157 -7.53 -3.60 -10.38
CA GLY A 157 -8.60 -4.59 -10.53
C GLY A 157 -9.47 -4.35 -11.76
N LYS A 158 -9.83 -3.09 -12.03
CA LYS A 158 -10.69 -2.74 -13.18
C LYS A 158 -9.95 -2.69 -14.51
N ILE A 159 -8.73 -2.14 -14.53
CA ILE A 159 -8.04 -1.80 -15.78
C ILE A 159 -7.11 -2.93 -16.25
N LEU A 160 -6.45 -3.61 -15.31
CA LEU A 160 -5.50 -4.67 -15.60
C LEU A 160 -6.12 -6.05 -15.43
N TYR A 161 -6.44 -6.43 -14.20
CA TYR A 161 -6.87 -7.80 -13.87
C TYR A 161 -8.27 -8.15 -14.38
N GLY A 162 -9.20 -7.20 -14.39
CA GLY A 162 -10.56 -7.44 -14.90
C GLY A 162 -10.68 -7.42 -16.42
N ARG A 163 -9.60 -7.09 -17.15
CA ARG A 163 -9.60 -6.98 -18.63
C ARG A 163 -8.61 -7.88 -19.32
N LYS A 164 -7.71 -8.52 -18.58
CA LYS A 164 -6.64 -9.32 -19.15
C LYS A 164 -6.59 -10.69 -18.51
N VAL A 165 -6.23 -11.64 -19.33
CA VAL A 165 -5.91 -13.01 -18.93
C VAL A 165 -4.45 -13.25 -19.28
N PHE A 166 -3.71 -13.87 -18.37
CA PHE A 166 -2.27 -14.08 -18.49
C PHE A 166 -2.01 -15.56 -18.74
N THR A 167 -1.23 -15.87 -19.79
CA THR A 167 -0.90 -17.22 -20.21
C THR A 167 0.46 -17.70 -19.69
N SER A 168 1.25 -16.80 -19.10
CA SER A 168 2.51 -17.11 -18.44
C SER A 168 2.86 -16.09 -17.35
N GLU A 169 3.69 -16.50 -16.39
CA GLU A 169 4.22 -15.59 -15.36
C GLU A 169 5.02 -14.43 -16.00
N LYS A 170 5.80 -14.71 -17.05
CA LYS A 170 6.55 -13.69 -17.79
C LYS A 170 5.63 -12.63 -18.38
N GLU A 171 4.50 -13.06 -18.92
CA GLU A 171 3.48 -12.15 -19.45
C GLU A 171 2.85 -11.31 -18.33
N LEU A 172 2.45 -11.93 -17.22
CA LEU A 172 1.91 -11.23 -16.06
C LEU A 172 2.86 -10.12 -15.61
N ARG A 173 4.12 -10.44 -15.35
CA ARG A 173 5.15 -9.45 -14.93
C ARG A 173 5.33 -8.34 -15.97
N LYS A 174 5.41 -8.68 -17.25
CA LYS A 174 5.52 -7.71 -18.36
C LYS A 174 4.33 -6.77 -18.41
N GLN A 175 3.12 -7.28 -18.25
CA GLN A 175 1.91 -6.46 -18.30
C GLN A 175 1.77 -5.56 -17.07
N VAL A 176 2.16 -6.04 -15.88
CA VAL A 176 2.21 -5.22 -14.66
C VAL A 176 3.22 -4.08 -14.81
N SER A 177 4.42 -4.35 -15.31
CA SER A 177 5.43 -3.31 -15.58
C SER A 177 4.94 -2.27 -16.60
N LYS A 178 4.31 -2.70 -17.70
CA LYS A 178 3.71 -1.77 -18.67
C LYS A 178 2.59 -0.93 -18.04
N HIS A 179 1.80 -1.53 -17.15
CA HIS A 179 0.72 -0.85 -16.45
C HIS A 179 1.27 0.19 -15.45
N GLU A 180 2.35 -0.14 -14.73
CA GLU A 180 3.08 0.80 -13.88
C GLU A 180 3.59 2.00 -14.68
N ALA A 181 4.31 1.74 -15.77
CA ALA A 181 4.85 2.79 -16.63
C ALA A 181 3.73 3.69 -17.20
N ARG A 182 2.65 3.10 -17.70
CA ARG A 182 1.50 3.85 -18.20
C ARG A 182 0.88 4.72 -17.10
N TYR A 183 0.68 4.17 -15.90
CA TYR A 183 0.10 4.90 -14.77
C TYR A 183 0.97 6.12 -14.41
N ASN A 184 2.29 5.94 -14.35
CA ASN A 184 3.23 6.99 -13.94
C ASN A 184 3.38 8.09 -15.02
N ASN A 185 3.01 7.81 -16.27
CA ASN A 185 3.02 8.77 -17.38
C ASN A 185 1.61 9.28 -17.78
N THR A 186 0.57 8.90 -17.03
CA THR A 186 -0.79 9.37 -17.32
C THR A 186 -1.14 10.56 -16.44
N ALA A 187 -1.58 11.65 -17.07
CA ALA A 187 -2.09 12.85 -16.40
C ALA A 187 -3.25 12.52 -15.44
N LYS A 188 -3.26 13.15 -14.28
CA LYS A 188 -4.26 12.94 -13.22
C LYS A 188 -4.88 14.27 -12.80
N THR A 189 -6.18 14.31 -12.69
CA THR A 189 -6.93 15.49 -12.22
C THR A 189 -6.45 15.96 -10.85
N VAL A 190 -6.14 15.03 -9.93
CA VAL A 190 -5.63 15.36 -8.58
C VAL A 190 -4.22 15.98 -8.59
N LEU A 191 -3.52 15.93 -9.72
CA LEU A 191 -2.21 16.53 -9.96
C LEU A 191 -2.29 17.72 -10.94
N ASN A 192 -3.45 18.33 -11.05
CA ASN A 192 -3.70 19.42 -12.01
C ASN A 192 -3.34 19.03 -13.44
N PHE A 193 -3.81 17.85 -13.88
CA PHE A 193 -3.59 17.26 -15.20
C PHE A 193 -2.12 16.98 -15.55
N ARG A 194 -1.26 16.82 -14.53
CA ARG A 194 0.11 16.34 -14.70
C ARG A 194 0.21 14.86 -14.37
N SER A 195 1.19 14.19 -14.92
CA SER A 195 1.52 12.81 -14.59
C SER A 195 2.37 12.74 -13.30
N PRO A 196 2.39 11.59 -12.62
CA PRO A 196 3.28 11.37 -11.48
C PRO A 196 4.76 11.65 -11.77
N ASN A 197 5.26 11.27 -12.95
CA ASN A 197 6.64 11.51 -13.33
C ASN A 197 6.93 13.01 -13.50
N GLU A 198 6.05 13.76 -14.18
CA GLU A 198 6.19 15.23 -14.34
C GLU A 198 6.21 15.94 -12.99
N ILE A 199 5.40 15.51 -12.01
CA ILE A 199 5.42 16.10 -10.65
C ILE A 199 6.77 15.89 -9.97
N VAL A 200 7.37 14.71 -10.12
CA VAL A 200 8.69 14.40 -9.55
C VAL A 200 9.77 15.25 -10.23
N GLU A 201 9.76 15.31 -11.55
CA GLU A 201 10.71 16.09 -12.35
C GLU A 201 10.65 17.59 -12.03
N GLU A 202 9.43 18.15 -11.99
CA GLU A 202 9.23 19.56 -11.63
C GLU A 202 9.73 19.88 -10.21
N TYR A 203 9.53 18.98 -9.27
CA TYR A 203 10.02 19.17 -7.91
C TYR A 203 11.54 19.29 -7.88
N PHE A 204 12.25 18.35 -8.50
CA PHE A 204 13.72 18.38 -8.51
C PHE A 204 14.30 19.54 -9.34
N LEU A 205 13.66 19.91 -10.44
CA LEU A 205 14.07 21.09 -11.21
C LEU A 205 13.94 22.39 -10.38
N LYS A 206 12.92 22.51 -9.55
CA LYS A 206 12.79 23.67 -8.65
C LYS A 206 13.84 23.67 -7.54
N CYS A 207 14.13 22.48 -6.95
CA CYS A 207 15.16 22.37 -5.93
C CYS A 207 16.55 22.75 -6.48
N ASN A 208 16.92 22.29 -7.66
CA ASN A 208 18.21 22.62 -8.28
C ASN A 208 18.35 24.12 -8.56
N LYS A 209 17.31 24.77 -9.07
CA LYS A 209 17.34 26.22 -9.29
C LYS A 209 17.52 27.05 -8.02
N CYS A 210 17.08 26.54 -6.86
CA CYS A 210 17.29 27.22 -5.57
C CYS A 210 18.70 27.02 -5.02
N LEU A 211 19.50 26.09 -5.56
CA LEU A 211 20.88 25.86 -5.15
C LEU A 211 21.87 26.71 -5.99
N ASP A 212 21.44 27.15 -7.17
CA ASP A 212 22.25 27.94 -8.11
C ASP A 212 22.01 29.49 -7.97
N SER A 213 21.16 29.88 -7.03
CA SER A 213 20.82 31.29 -6.70
C SER A 213 21.35 31.67 -5.33
#